data_ca79a9de66963d1eb9c5848d343b9642
#
_entry.id   ca79a9de66963d1eb9c5848d343b9642
#
_cell.length_a   1.000
_cell.length_b   1.000
_cell.length_c   1.000
_cell.angle_alpha   90.00
_cell.angle_beta   90.00
_cell.angle_gamma   90.00
#
_symmetry.space_group_name_H-M   'P 1'
#
loop_
_entity.id
_entity.type
_entity.pdbx_description
1 polymer ?
#
loop_
_entity_poly.entity_id
_entity_poly.type
_entity_poly.pdbx_seq_one_letter_code
_entity_poly.pdbx_strand_id
1 'polypeptide(L)'
;MIKKFIHFFFISFLLLSSSNLLAASNDEYKKNHEKMMKKHGHGHGQNGHDEVNMPGLQGKDTTDIEVSDLKNIFQNHKEIKRTVTNIPNGIKTETYSEDENVRQSIVNHVSMMITRIQEGKNPEVIIQSPTLDVLFRYHNKIETEIELTDTGISVLQTSEDPKVVELLQKHAAEINDMVERGMRAVHERMMSSKKTN
;
A
#
# COMPACT_ATOMS: atom_id res chain seq x y z
N MET A 1 17.38 -17.00 -57.50
CA MET A 1 16.06 -16.97 -56.83
C MET A 1 16.07 -17.93 -55.68
N ILE A 2 16.28 -17.46 -54.46
CA ILE A 2 16.35 -18.28 -53.25
C ILE A 2 15.14 -17.90 -52.39
N LYS A 3 14.18 -18.82 -52.31
CA LYS A 3 12.97 -18.67 -51.45
C LYS A 3 13.38 -18.93 -50.00
N LYS A 4 13.31 -17.89 -49.16
CA LYS A 4 13.45 -18.04 -47.70
C LYS A 4 12.12 -18.58 -47.15
N PHE A 5 12.18 -19.79 -46.58
CA PHE A 5 11.09 -20.34 -45.76
C PHE A 5 11.19 -19.74 -44.37
N ILE A 6 10.18 -18.96 -43.97
CA ILE A 6 10.01 -18.47 -42.60
C ILE A 6 9.24 -19.55 -41.84
N HIS A 7 9.91 -20.22 -40.91
CA HIS A 7 9.25 -21.13 -39.99
C HIS A 7 8.63 -20.30 -38.87
N PHE A 8 7.31 -20.27 -38.87
CA PHE A 8 6.52 -19.76 -37.75
C PHE A 8 6.52 -20.82 -36.64
N PHE A 9 7.30 -20.59 -35.60
CA PHE A 9 7.22 -21.38 -34.38
C PHE A 9 6.00 -20.91 -33.58
N PHE A 10 4.94 -21.68 -33.60
CA PHE A 10 3.81 -21.54 -32.67
C PHE A 10 4.25 -22.03 -31.32
N ILE A 11 4.65 -21.10 -30.42
CA ILE A 11 4.78 -21.42 -29.00
C ILE A 11 3.36 -21.41 -28.42
N SER A 12 2.79 -22.60 -28.29
CA SER A 12 1.56 -22.83 -27.53
C SER A 12 1.88 -22.58 -26.05
N PHE A 13 1.59 -21.37 -25.57
CA PHE A 13 1.68 -21.04 -24.16
C PHE A 13 0.50 -21.72 -23.44
N LEU A 14 0.83 -22.80 -22.74
CA LEU A 14 -0.09 -23.53 -21.88
C LEU A 14 -0.45 -22.62 -20.70
N LEU A 15 -1.59 -21.92 -20.77
CA LEU A 15 -2.21 -21.22 -19.64
C LEU A 15 -2.77 -22.26 -18.67
N LEU A 16 -1.90 -22.88 -17.86
CA LEU A 16 -2.31 -23.69 -16.72
C LEU A 16 -2.45 -22.78 -15.47
N SER A 17 -3.70 -22.45 -15.17
CA SER A 17 -4.28 -22.28 -13.85
C SER A 17 -3.43 -21.67 -12.72
N SER A 18 -3.13 -20.37 -12.82
CA SER A 18 -2.67 -19.58 -11.68
C SER A 18 -3.80 -19.18 -10.70
N SER A 19 -5.06 -19.39 -11.07
CA SER A 19 -6.24 -19.05 -10.25
C SER A 19 -6.40 -19.89 -8.98
N ASN A 20 -5.91 -21.12 -8.95
CA ASN A 20 -6.03 -21.98 -7.76
C ASN A 20 -4.95 -21.70 -6.69
N LEU A 21 -3.81 -21.14 -7.07
CA LEU A 21 -2.75 -20.79 -6.13
C LEU A 21 -3.10 -19.52 -5.34
N LEU A 22 -3.73 -18.55 -5.99
CA LEU A 22 -4.21 -17.32 -5.34
C LEU A 22 -5.37 -17.58 -4.37
N ALA A 23 -6.27 -18.49 -4.70
CA ALA A 23 -7.40 -18.85 -3.84
C ALA A 23 -6.92 -19.59 -2.57
N ALA A 24 -5.96 -20.52 -2.71
CA ALA A 24 -5.39 -21.25 -1.57
C ALA A 24 -4.62 -20.35 -0.60
N SER A 25 -3.87 -19.35 -1.12
CA SER A 25 -3.16 -18.37 -0.30
C SER A 25 -4.13 -17.45 0.46
N ASN A 26 -5.26 -17.08 -0.14
CA ASN A 26 -6.27 -16.25 0.50
C ASN A 26 -7.02 -16.98 1.64
N ASP A 27 -7.25 -18.27 1.52
CA ASP A 27 -7.95 -19.05 2.56
C ASP A 27 -7.02 -19.34 3.76
N GLU A 28 -5.74 -19.57 3.53
CA GLU A 28 -4.75 -19.73 4.59
C GLU A 28 -4.48 -18.40 5.30
N TYR A 29 -4.40 -17.30 4.57
CA TYR A 29 -4.31 -15.94 5.11
C TYR A 29 -5.52 -15.61 5.99
N LYS A 30 -6.75 -15.85 5.54
CA LYS A 30 -7.97 -15.63 6.34
C LYS A 30 -7.95 -16.42 7.65
N LYS A 31 -7.51 -17.68 7.60
CA LYS A 31 -7.45 -18.55 8.77
C LYS A 31 -6.40 -18.11 9.80
N ASN A 32 -5.26 -17.62 9.34
CA ASN A 32 -4.21 -17.07 10.19
C ASN A 32 -4.63 -15.72 10.78
N HIS A 33 -5.32 -14.90 10.01
CA HIS A 33 -5.87 -13.61 10.40
C HIS A 33 -6.94 -13.76 11.50
N GLU A 34 -7.89 -14.69 11.37
CA GLU A 34 -8.87 -15.01 12.43
C GLU A 34 -8.22 -15.52 13.73
N LYS A 35 -7.09 -16.23 13.63
CA LYS A 35 -6.31 -16.67 14.77
C LYS A 35 -5.64 -15.51 15.51
N MET A 36 -5.15 -14.51 14.80
CA MET A 36 -4.54 -13.32 15.39
C MET A 36 -5.58 -12.42 16.08
N MET A 37 -6.75 -12.22 15.48
CA MET A 37 -7.84 -11.43 16.06
C MET A 37 -8.32 -11.98 17.41
N LYS A 38 -8.27 -13.30 17.61
CA LYS A 38 -8.66 -13.95 18.89
C LYS A 38 -7.61 -13.82 20.00
N LYS A 39 -6.39 -13.39 19.72
CA LYS A 39 -5.28 -13.39 20.68
C LYS A 39 -5.06 -12.03 21.40
N HIS A 40 -5.70 -10.97 20.93
CA HIS A 40 -5.53 -9.61 21.51
C HIS A 40 -6.76 -9.20 22.30
N GLY A 41 -6.70 -9.41 23.62
CA GLY A 41 -7.73 -9.03 24.57
C GLY A 41 -7.81 -7.50 24.76
N HIS A 42 -9.01 -7.04 25.07
CA HIS A 42 -9.44 -5.66 25.25
C HIS A 42 -8.66 -4.94 26.38
N GLY A 43 -7.89 -3.92 26.04
CA GLY A 43 -7.32 -2.98 26.99
C GLY A 43 -7.96 -1.59 26.80
N HIS A 44 -8.72 -1.12 27.79
CA HIS A 44 -9.22 0.26 27.83
C HIS A 44 -8.14 1.21 28.37
N GLY A 45 -7.56 2.03 27.49
CA GLY A 45 -6.72 3.14 27.87
C GLY A 45 -7.51 4.44 28.02
N GLN A 46 -7.36 5.15 29.13
CA GLN A 46 -8.14 6.33 29.54
C GLN A 46 -7.72 7.66 28.89
N ASN A 47 -6.98 7.68 27.79
CA ASN A 47 -6.59 8.90 27.08
C ASN A 47 -6.95 8.77 25.59
N GLY A 48 -8.13 9.22 25.21
CA GLY A 48 -8.58 9.72 23.91
C GLY A 48 -8.13 9.11 22.57
N HIS A 49 -7.14 8.25 22.56
CA HIS A 49 -6.60 7.57 21.39
C HIS A 49 -6.71 6.07 21.58
N ASP A 50 -7.69 5.48 20.93
CA ASP A 50 -7.86 4.03 20.89
C ASP A 50 -6.84 3.41 19.93
N GLU A 51 -5.61 3.21 20.42
CA GLU A 51 -4.53 2.57 19.67
C GLU A 51 -4.80 1.08 19.42
N VAL A 52 -5.76 0.50 20.16
CA VAL A 52 -6.16 -0.90 19.98
C VAL A 52 -7.12 -1.07 18.80
N ASN A 53 -8.17 -0.25 18.74
CA ASN A 53 -9.18 -0.34 17.69
C ASN A 53 -8.85 0.54 16.49
N MET A 54 -8.07 1.61 16.69
CA MET A 54 -7.66 2.55 15.63
C MET A 54 -8.82 2.94 14.69
N PRO A 55 -9.91 3.53 15.18
CA PRO A 55 -11.09 3.82 14.37
C PRO A 55 -10.78 4.78 13.21
N GLY A 56 -9.69 5.54 13.29
CA GLY A 56 -9.22 6.41 12.22
C GLY A 56 -8.70 5.70 10.97
N LEU A 57 -8.51 4.38 11.02
CA LEU A 57 -8.09 3.56 9.88
C LEU A 57 -9.26 3.18 8.97
N GLN A 58 -10.48 3.37 9.41
CA GLN A 58 -11.65 3.13 8.57
C GLN A 58 -11.86 4.28 7.59
N GLY A 59 -12.37 3.95 6.43
CA GLY A 59 -12.70 4.88 5.38
C GLY A 59 -14.01 4.49 4.70
N LYS A 60 -14.38 5.23 3.68
CA LYS A 60 -15.51 4.94 2.83
C LYS A 60 -15.20 3.65 2.05
N ASP A 61 -16.10 2.67 2.10
CA ASP A 61 -16.01 1.39 1.39
C ASP A 61 -14.74 0.55 1.68
N THR A 62 -14.05 0.80 2.78
CA THR A 62 -12.95 -0.07 3.21
C THR A 62 -13.47 -1.40 3.75
N THR A 63 -12.74 -2.46 3.42
CA THR A 63 -13.02 -3.81 3.96
C THR A 63 -12.31 -4.01 5.31
N ASP A 64 -12.77 -4.98 6.09
CA ASP A 64 -12.12 -5.35 7.36
C ASP A 64 -10.66 -5.80 7.14
N ILE A 65 -10.35 -6.39 5.99
CA ILE A 65 -8.99 -6.82 5.64
C ILE A 65 -8.10 -5.60 5.42
N GLU A 66 -8.54 -4.61 4.65
CA GLU A 66 -7.78 -3.37 4.41
C GLU A 66 -7.47 -2.64 5.73
N VAL A 67 -8.47 -2.55 6.60
CA VAL A 67 -8.31 -1.92 7.93
C VAL A 67 -7.34 -2.71 8.80
N SER A 68 -7.42 -4.03 8.78
CA SER A 68 -6.54 -4.91 9.55
C SER A 68 -5.09 -4.86 9.06
N ASP A 69 -4.86 -4.88 7.74
CA ASP A 69 -3.52 -4.75 7.18
C ASP A 69 -2.90 -3.40 7.56
N LEU A 70 -3.65 -2.32 7.42
CA LEU A 70 -3.18 -0.99 7.80
C LEU A 70 -2.89 -0.89 9.31
N LYS A 71 -3.72 -1.51 10.15
CA LYS A 71 -3.50 -1.60 11.59
C LYS A 71 -2.21 -2.35 11.92
N ASN A 72 -1.99 -3.52 11.30
CA ASN A 72 -0.79 -4.31 11.49
C ASN A 72 0.48 -3.52 11.09
N ILE A 73 0.42 -2.79 9.98
CA ILE A 73 1.49 -1.90 9.53
C ILE A 73 1.81 -0.83 10.60
N PHE A 74 0.81 -0.14 11.14
CA PHE A 74 1.04 0.89 12.15
C PHE A 74 1.55 0.33 13.49
N GLN A 75 1.03 -0.81 13.93
CA GLN A 75 1.46 -1.44 15.18
C GLN A 75 2.90 -1.97 15.10
N ASN A 76 3.34 -2.36 13.91
CA ASN A 76 4.67 -2.94 13.69
C ASN A 76 5.56 -2.05 12.79
N HIS A 77 5.30 -0.75 12.77
CA HIS A 77 6.01 0.16 11.87
C HIS A 77 7.53 0.13 12.01
N LYS A 78 8.05 -0.22 13.19
CA LYS A 78 9.50 -0.35 13.47
C LYS A 78 10.16 -1.54 12.77
N GLU A 79 9.38 -2.55 12.40
CA GLU A 79 9.84 -3.72 11.63
C GLU A 79 9.85 -3.43 10.12
N ILE A 80 9.38 -2.26 9.70
CA ILE A 80 9.30 -1.87 8.30
C ILE A 80 10.56 -1.10 7.92
N LYS A 81 11.17 -1.51 6.81
CA LYS A 81 12.25 -0.80 6.16
C LYS A 81 11.76 -0.27 4.82
N ARG A 82 12.10 0.97 4.53
CA ARG A 82 11.66 1.64 3.32
C ARG A 82 12.77 2.50 2.73
N THR A 83 12.96 2.40 1.40
CA THR A 83 13.80 3.29 0.63
C THR A 83 12.97 4.05 -0.39
N VAL A 84 13.30 5.30 -0.63
CA VAL A 84 12.67 6.16 -1.63
C VAL A 84 13.75 6.82 -2.48
N THR A 85 13.64 6.66 -3.79
CA THR A 85 14.48 7.35 -4.77
C THR A 85 13.58 8.28 -5.59
N ASN A 86 13.77 9.59 -5.43
CA ASN A 86 13.15 10.56 -6.30
C ASN A 86 13.84 10.52 -7.67
N ILE A 87 13.06 10.42 -8.73
CA ILE A 87 13.53 10.47 -10.11
C ILE A 87 12.91 11.69 -10.81
N PRO A 88 13.46 12.16 -11.94
CA PRO A 88 12.99 13.39 -12.58
C PRO A 88 11.50 13.42 -12.91
N ASN A 89 10.91 12.28 -13.21
CA ASN A 89 9.50 12.11 -13.58
C ASN A 89 8.68 11.30 -12.55
N GLY A 90 9.15 11.11 -11.30
CA GLY A 90 8.40 10.35 -10.31
C GLY A 90 9.21 9.89 -9.11
N ILE A 91 8.89 8.67 -8.64
CA ILE A 91 9.55 8.01 -7.50
C ILE A 91 9.72 6.53 -7.75
N LYS A 92 10.80 5.97 -7.21
CA LYS A 92 10.93 4.52 -6.99
C LYS A 92 10.98 4.26 -5.49
N THR A 93 10.17 3.30 -5.01
CA THR A 93 10.13 2.95 -3.58
C THR A 93 10.29 1.46 -3.40
N GLU A 94 10.96 1.07 -2.33
CA GLU A 94 11.06 -0.32 -1.88
C GLU A 94 10.63 -0.37 -0.42
N THR A 95 9.66 -1.22 -0.11
CA THR A 95 9.14 -1.36 1.26
C THR A 95 9.14 -2.84 1.63
N TYR A 96 9.77 -3.18 2.73
CA TYR A 96 9.97 -4.57 3.11
C TYR A 96 10.02 -4.77 4.64
N SER A 97 9.82 -6.03 5.07
CA SER A 97 9.98 -6.48 6.44
C SER A 97 10.48 -7.92 6.49
N GLU A 98 11.31 -8.22 7.47
CA GLU A 98 11.73 -9.61 7.77
C GLU A 98 10.60 -10.40 8.43
N ASP A 99 9.68 -9.73 9.14
CA ASP A 99 8.48 -10.37 9.68
C ASP A 99 7.47 -10.66 8.57
N GLU A 100 7.10 -11.93 8.43
CA GLU A 100 6.25 -12.41 7.34
C GLU A 100 4.83 -11.80 7.39
N ASN A 101 4.27 -11.61 8.58
CA ASN A 101 2.92 -11.04 8.72
C ASN A 101 2.92 -9.56 8.37
N VAL A 102 3.95 -8.83 8.80
CA VAL A 102 4.13 -7.41 8.46
C VAL A 102 4.35 -7.26 6.95
N ARG A 103 5.22 -8.10 6.38
CA ARG A 103 5.48 -8.14 4.93
C ARG A 103 4.21 -8.37 4.13
N GLN A 104 3.40 -9.36 4.53
CA GLN A 104 2.13 -9.64 3.83
C GLN A 104 1.17 -8.45 3.90
N SER A 105 1.04 -7.82 5.07
CA SER A 105 0.21 -6.62 5.22
C SER A 105 0.71 -5.45 4.38
N ILE A 106 2.04 -5.26 4.25
CA ILE A 106 2.63 -4.26 3.37
C ILE A 106 2.23 -4.54 1.91
N VAL A 107 2.45 -5.76 1.44
CA VAL A 107 2.15 -6.15 0.05
C VAL A 107 0.67 -5.96 -0.26
N ASN A 108 -0.21 -6.44 0.62
CA ASN A 108 -1.65 -6.30 0.46
C ASN A 108 -2.08 -4.83 0.40
N HIS A 109 -1.67 -4.05 1.42
CA HIS A 109 -2.05 -2.65 1.52
C HIS A 109 -1.57 -1.83 0.32
N VAL A 110 -0.30 -1.96 -0.05
CA VAL A 110 0.28 -1.20 -1.17
C VAL A 110 -0.40 -1.60 -2.49
N SER A 111 -0.58 -2.89 -2.75
CA SER A 111 -1.25 -3.37 -3.98
C SER A 111 -2.70 -2.89 -4.06
N MET A 112 -3.43 -2.93 -2.93
CA MET A 112 -4.80 -2.45 -2.86
C MET A 112 -4.89 -0.94 -3.10
N MET A 113 -4.03 -0.15 -2.47
CA MET A 113 -4.02 1.30 -2.65
C MET A 113 -3.67 1.71 -4.08
N ILE A 114 -2.77 0.98 -4.75
CA ILE A 114 -2.46 1.20 -6.16
C ILE A 114 -3.68 0.90 -7.03
N THR A 115 -4.37 -0.21 -6.79
CA THR A 115 -5.60 -0.55 -7.50
C THR A 115 -6.66 0.53 -7.31
N ARG A 116 -6.86 1.00 -6.07
CA ARG A 116 -7.80 2.10 -5.78
C ARG A 116 -7.42 3.40 -6.49
N ILE A 117 -6.12 3.74 -6.55
CA ILE A 117 -5.65 4.91 -7.30
C ILE A 117 -5.94 4.73 -8.79
N GLN A 118 -5.62 3.59 -9.40
CA GLN A 118 -5.89 3.33 -10.81
C GLN A 118 -7.39 3.44 -11.17
N GLU A 119 -8.26 3.04 -10.24
CA GLU A 119 -9.71 3.11 -10.39
C GLU A 119 -10.32 4.46 -9.98
N GLY A 120 -9.52 5.38 -9.40
CA GLY A 120 -9.99 6.65 -8.84
C GLY A 120 -10.90 6.49 -7.60
N LYS A 121 -10.85 5.35 -6.93
CA LYS A 121 -11.67 4.99 -5.76
C LYS A 121 -11.00 5.40 -4.46
N ASN A 122 -11.07 6.69 -4.12
CA ASN A 122 -10.53 7.21 -2.86
C ASN A 122 -11.30 6.64 -1.66
N PRO A 123 -10.63 5.90 -0.74
CA PRO A 123 -11.28 5.35 0.45
C PRO A 123 -11.56 6.40 1.53
N GLU A 124 -11.03 7.61 1.41
CA GLU A 124 -11.24 8.72 2.36
C GLU A 124 -11.02 8.28 3.82
N VAL A 125 -9.94 7.51 4.06
CA VAL A 125 -9.57 7.07 5.41
C VAL A 125 -9.31 8.30 6.29
N ILE A 126 -9.86 8.32 7.51
CA ILE A 126 -9.81 9.50 8.40
C ILE A 126 -8.40 10.05 8.60
N ILE A 127 -7.41 9.15 8.72
CA ILE A 127 -6.00 9.54 8.89
C ILE A 127 -5.27 9.85 7.58
N GLN A 128 -5.95 9.75 6.44
CA GLN A 128 -5.34 9.96 5.13
C GLN A 128 -4.78 11.37 4.99
N SER A 129 -3.69 11.50 4.26
CA SER A 129 -3.12 12.83 4.02
C SER A 129 -3.88 13.57 2.91
N PRO A 130 -4.01 14.91 3.02
CA PRO A 130 -4.56 15.71 1.92
C PRO A 130 -3.78 15.55 0.60
N THR A 131 -2.50 15.21 0.67
CA THR A 131 -1.66 14.91 -0.50
C THR A 131 -2.19 13.69 -1.25
N LEU A 132 -2.54 12.62 -0.53
CA LEU A 132 -3.11 11.41 -1.13
C LEU A 132 -4.48 11.68 -1.75
N ASP A 133 -5.33 12.50 -1.12
CA ASP A 133 -6.61 12.93 -1.69
C ASP A 133 -6.42 13.65 -3.05
N VAL A 134 -5.37 14.45 -3.16
CA VAL A 134 -5.05 15.11 -4.43
C VAL A 134 -4.56 14.10 -5.47
N LEU A 135 -3.72 13.12 -5.09
CA LEU A 135 -3.25 12.08 -6.00
C LEU A 135 -4.42 11.25 -6.56
N PHE A 136 -5.43 10.92 -5.76
CA PHE A 136 -6.66 10.28 -6.27
C PHE A 136 -7.36 11.11 -7.34
N ARG A 137 -7.36 12.45 -7.24
CA ARG A 137 -7.93 13.32 -8.29
C ARG A 137 -7.11 13.34 -9.58
N TYR A 138 -5.82 13.02 -9.50
CA TYR A 138 -4.90 12.94 -10.64
C TYR A 138 -4.60 11.51 -11.06
N HIS A 139 -5.40 10.53 -10.63
CA HIS A 139 -5.15 9.09 -10.84
C HIS A 139 -4.83 8.72 -12.30
N ASN A 140 -5.49 9.36 -13.27
CA ASN A 140 -5.31 9.12 -14.70
C ASN A 140 -4.01 9.70 -15.28
N LYS A 141 -3.19 10.38 -14.47
CA LYS A 141 -1.88 10.91 -14.83
C LYS A 141 -0.73 10.18 -14.16
N ILE A 142 -1.02 9.10 -13.44
CA ILE A 142 -0.03 8.30 -12.71
C ILE A 142 0.12 6.97 -13.41
N GLU A 143 1.34 6.67 -13.88
CA GLU A 143 1.72 5.34 -14.31
C GLU A 143 2.38 4.61 -13.16
N THR A 144 2.06 3.33 -12.98
CA THR A 144 2.55 2.54 -11.85
C THR A 144 3.00 1.17 -12.31
N GLU A 145 4.22 0.80 -11.94
CA GLU A 145 4.77 -0.54 -12.07
C GLU A 145 5.02 -1.11 -10.68
N ILE A 146 4.69 -2.39 -10.49
CA ILE A 146 4.82 -3.11 -9.22
C ILE A 146 5.68 -4.35 -9.44
N GLU A 147 6.62 -4.57 -8.55
CA GLU A 147 7.40 -5.78 -8.47
C GLU A 147 7.32 -6.36 -7.05
N LEU A 148 6.86 -7.60 -6.93
CA LEU A 148 6.90 -8.34 -5.68
C LEU A 148 8.29 -8.91 -5.49
N THR A 149 8.89 -8.69 -4.31
CA THR A 149 10.18 -9.24 -3.95
C THR A 149 10.02 -10.31 -2.86
N ASP A 150 11.06 -11.09 -2.58
CA ASP A 150 11.04 -12.09 -1.51
C ASP A 150 10.74 -11.50 -0.13
N THR A 151 11.06 -10.22 0.08
CA THR A 151 10.95 -9.54 1.37
C THR A 151 9.92 -8.42 1.41
N GLY A 152 9.27 -8.08 0.28
CA GLY A 152 8.30 -6.98 0.25
C GLY A 152 7.84 -6.59 -1.15
N ILE A 153 7.82 -5.30 -1.44
CA ILE A 153 7.29 -4.74 -2.67
C ILE A 153 8.12 -3.55 -3.15
N SER A 154 8.40 -3.51 -4.45
CA SER A 154 8.98 -2.37 -5.15
C SER A 154 7.91 -1.72 -6.03
N VAL A 155 7.84 -0.39 -6.01
CA VAL A 155 6.87 0.38 -6.78
C VAL A 155 7.57 1.52 -7.49
N LEU A 156 7.38 1.61 -8.80
CA LEU A 156 7.74 2.74 -9.63
C LEU A 156 6.47 3.51 -10.00
N GLN A 157 6.42 4.80 -9.65
CA GLN A 157 5.33 5.69 -10.04
C GLN A 157 5.88 6.88 -10.80
N THR A 158 5.33 7.13 -11.98
CA THR A 158 5.77 8.20 -12.87
C THR A 158 4.59 9.04 -13.35
N SER A 159 4.89 10.27 -13.78
CA SER A 159 3.93 11.17 -14.41
C SER A 159 4.66 12.13 -15.35
N GLU A 160 4.01 12.52 -16.44
CA GLU A 160 4.47 13.63 -17.29
C GLU A 160 4.08 15.02 -16.74
N ASP A 161 3.17 15.07 -15.76
CA ASP A 161 2.76 16.30 -15.11
C ASP A 161 3.68 16.62 -13.92
N PRO A 162 4.50 17.70 -13.97
CA PRO A 162 5.43 18.04 -12.90
C PRO A 162 4.76 18.24 -11.54
N LYS A 163 3.51 18.69 -11.52
CA LYS A 163 2.73 18.85 -10.28
C LYS A 163 2.40 17.49 -9.65
N VAL A 164 2.11 16.49 -10.48
CA VAL A 164 1.86 15.12 -9.99
C VAL A 164 3.15 14.50 -9.47
N VAL A 165 4.29 14.72 -10.14
CA VAL A 165 5.61 14.30 -9.66
C VAL A 165 5.90 14.87 -8.28
N GLU A 166 5.68 16.18 -8.08
CA GLU A 166 5.86 16.82 -6.76
C GLU A 166 4.95 16.19 -5.69
N LEU A 167 3.69 15.90 -6.03
CA LEU A 167 2.75 15.24 -5.13
C LEU A 167 3.17 13.81 -4.77
N LEU A 168 3.67 13.02 -5.72
CA LEU A 168 4.20 11.69 -5.49
C LEU A 168 5.40 11.72 -4.53
N GLN A 169 6.35 12.64 -4.77
CA GLN A 169 7.53 12.83 -3.92
C GLN A 169 7.15 13.26 -2.51
N LYS A 170 6.19 14.19 -2.38
CA LYS A 170 5.66 14.63 -1.10
C LYS A 170 4.97 13.48 -0.36
N HIS A 171 4.10 12.74 -1.04
CA HIS A 171 3.44 11.58 -0.44
C HIS A 171 4.44 10.53 0.03
N ALA A 172 5.47 10.25 -0.76
CA ALA A 172 6.53 9.32 -0.36
C ALA A 172 7.25 9.76 0.92
N ALA A 173 7.49 11.05 1.09
CA ALA A 173 8.08 11.61 2.32
C ALA A 173 7.11 11.48 3.52
N GLU A 174 5.81 11.69 3.32
CA GLU A 174 4.78 11.50 4.36
C GLU A 174 4.71 10.04 4.82
N ILE A 175 4.83 9.08 3.89
CA ILE A 175 4.89 7.64 4.23
C ILE A 175 6.18 7.31 5.01
N ASN A 176 7.34 7.87 4.62
CA ASN A 176 8.59 7.66 5.37
C ASN A 176 8.45 8.13 6.81
N ASP A 177 7.85 9.30 7.03
CA ASP A 177 7.58 9.81 8.36
C ASP A 177 6.67 8.90 9.18
N MET A 178 5.64 8.32 8.54
CA MET A 178 4.76 7.32 9.19
C MET A 178 5.47 6.00 9.50
N VAL A 179 6.36 5.53 8.62
CA VAL A 179 7.19 4.34 8.90
C VAL A 179 8.12 4.59 10.08
N GLU A 180 8.75 5.77 10.16
CA GLU A 180 9.67 6.12 11.23
C GLU A 180 8.95 6.32 12.58
N ARG A 181 7.83 7.05 12.60
CA ARG A 181 7.20 7.56 13.82
C ARG A 181 5.82 6.97 14.12
N GLY A 182 5.28 6.13 13.23
CA GLY A 182 3.99 5.47 13.40
C GLY A 182 2.83 6.46 13.50
N MET A 183 1.84 6.14 14.33
CA MET A 183 0.66 6.99 14.58
C MET A 183 0.98 8.38 15.11
N ARG A 184 2.16 8.60 15.71
CA ARG A 184 2.58 9.93 16.16
C ARG A 184 2.73 10.91 14.98
N ALA A 185 3.29 10.46 13.84
CA ALA A 185 3.41 11.27 12.63
C ALA A 185 2.03 11.70 12.11
N VAL A 186 1.08 10.77 12.09
CA VAL A 186 -0.32 11.03 11.71
C VAL A 186 -0.94 12.08 12.62
N HIS A 187 -0.82 11.89 13.92
CA HIS A 187 -1.40 12.78 14.91
C HIS A 187 -0.88 14.23 14.79
N GLU A 188 0.42 14.41 14.69
CA GLU A 188 1.05 15.72 14.51
C GLU A 188 0.59 16.41 13.22
N ARG A 189 0.46 15.66 12.12
CA ARG A 189 -0.06 16.20 10.87
C ARG A 189 -1.51 16.66 11.00
N MET A 190 -2.37 15.85 11.64
CA MET A 190 -3.78 16.22 11.85
C MET A 190 -3.94 17.45 12.75
N MET A 191 -3.07 17.60 13.76
CA MET A 191 -3.08 18.76 14.63
C MET A 191 -2.58 20.03 13.95
N SER A 192 -1.58 19.92 13.06
CA SER A 192 -1.06 21.06 12.32
C SER A 192 -2.07 21.57 11.26
N SER A 193 -2.80 20.68 10.61
CA SER A 193 -3.85 21.05 9.63
C SER A 193 -5.02 21.80 10.25
N LYS A 194 -5.37 21.54 11.53
CA LYS A 194 -6.41 22.25 12.29
C LYS A 194 -6.03 23.68 12.67
N LYS A 195 -4.73 24.01 12.72
CA LYS A 195 -4.26 25.36 13.07
C LYS A 195 -4.23 26.32 11.88
N THR A 196 -4.40 25.82 10.68
CA THR A 196 -4.28 26.60 9.42
C THR A 196 -5.64 26.95 8.83
N ASN A 197 -6.73 26.51 9.42
CA ASN A 197 -8.13 26.86 9.12
C ASN A 197 -8.71 27.73 10.25
#